data_7dea86290b4409505dcbffa9e50c768c
#
_entry.id   7dea86290b4409505dcbffa9e50c768c
#
_cell.length_a   1.000
_cell.length_b   1.000
_cell.length_c   1.000
_cell.angle_alpha   90.00
_cell.angle_beta   90.00
_cell.angle_gamma   90.00
#
_symmetry.space_group_name_H-M   'P 1'
#
loop_
_entity.id
_entity.type
_entity.pdbx_description
1 polymer ?
#
loop_
_entity_poly.entity_id
_entity_poly.type
_entity_poly.pdbx_seq_one_letter_code
_entity_poly.pdbx_strand_id
1 'polypeptide(L)'
;MATQRAASKPDEIIITRMSEHDLLEIVEIEEQSGLSRWGWAAYYAELQGGNRDLMLIARLARYSIIESPIAGFIVARETAGELHINNVAVKSEYRRRGIGAAMLNRVIEEARRRKANAAFLEVRSENQPAKALYEKSGFKAIARRPNYYSEPQEDAVVMSLVLG
;
A
#
# COMPACT_ATOMS: atom_id res chain seq x y z
N MET A 1 -9.73 -44.92 -1.10
CA MET A 1 -9.38 -44.00 -2.21
C MET A 1 -9.09 -42.62 -1.65
N ALA A 2 -7.84 -42.23 -1.68
CA ALA A 2 -7.47 -40.87 -1.28
C ALA A 2 -7.89 -39.89 -2.41
N THR A 3 -8.88 -39.05 -2.15
CA THR A 3 -9.23 -37.96 -3.04
C THR A 3 -8.07 -36.99 -3.01
N GLN A 4 -7.24 -36.96 -4.04
CA GLN A 4 -6.28 -35.90 -4.22
C GLN A 4 -7.09 -34.58 -4.34
N ARG A 5 -7.05 -33.76 -3.28
CA ARG A 5 -7.45 -32.36 -3.40
C ARG A 5 -6.54 -31.76 -4.47
N ALA A 6 -7.10 -31.44 -5.61
CA ALA A 6 -6.41 -30.63 -6.59
C ALA A 6 -5.89 -29.38 -5.87
N ALA A 7 -4.57 -29.14 -5.93
CA ALA A 7 -3.99 -27.93 -5.40
C ALA A 7 -4.71 -26.76 -6.07
N SER A 8 -5.44 -25.95 -5.29
CA SER A 8 -6.06 -24.74 -5.82
C SER A 8 -4.96 -23.86 -6.40
N LYS A 9 -5.14 -23.36 -7.63
CA LYS A 9 -4.25 -22.37 -8.20
C LYS A 9 -4.16 -21.19 -7.21
N PRO A 10 -2.98 -20.64 -6.98
CA PRO A 10 -2.87 -19.43 -6.15
C PRO A 10 -3.79 -18.36 -6.72
N ASP A 11 -4.49 -17.64 -5.87
CA ASP A 11 -5.39 -16.57 -6.27
C ASP A 11 -4.58 -15.50 -7.04
N GLU A 12 -5.06 -15.13 -8.22
CA GLU A 12 -4.44 -14.08 -9.01
C GLU A 12 -4.69 -12.72 -8.36
N ILE A 13 -3.62 -11.94 -8.18
CA ILE A 13 -3.71 -10.58 -7.66
C ILE A 13 -4.00 -9.64 -8.82
N ILE A 14 -5.11 -8.91 -8.74
CA ILE A 14 -5.49 -7.90 -9.73
C ILE A 14 -5.36 -6.53 -9.09
N ILE A 15 -4.53 -5.67 -9.68
CA ILE A 15 -4.28 -4.30 -9.24
C ILE A 15 -4.92 -3.35 -10.25
N THR A 16 -5.78 -2.47 -9.74
CA THR A 16 -6.45 -1.44 -10.54
C THR A 16 -6.38 -0.08 -9.85
N ARG A 17 -6.70 0.97 -10.59
CA ARG A 17 -6.80 2.31 -10.00
C ARG A 17 -7.95 2.36 -9.01
N MET A 18 -7.72 3.07 -7.91
CA MET A 18 -8.75 3.41 -6.94
C MET A 18 -9.78 4.36 -7.57
N SER A 19 -11.06 4.14 -7.24
CA SER A 19 -12.15 5.02 -7.65
C SER A 19 -12.95 5.50 -6.44
N GLU A 20 -13.85 6.46 -6.66
CA GLU A 20 -14.74 6.97 -5.60
C GLU A 20 -15.59 5.86 -4.97
N HIS A 21 -16.00 4.87 -5.78
CA HIS A 21 -16.81 3.74 -5.32
C HIS A 21 -16.07 2.82 -4.34
N ASP A 22 -14.74 2.90 -4.29
CA ASP A 22 -13.91 2.07 -3.44
C ASP A 22 -13.69 2.66 -2.05
N LEU A 23 -13.98 3.96 -1.85
CA LEU A 23 -13.53 4.71 -0.68
C LEU A 23 -14.11 4.21 0.64
N LEU A 24 -15.35 3.71 0.67
CA LEU A 24 -15.93 3.17 1.91
C LEU A 24 -15.16 1.92 2.36
N GLU A 25 -14.86 1.00 1.47
CA GLU A 25 -14.05 -0.18 1.81
C GLU A 25 -12.63 0.21 2.23
N ILE A 26 -12.04 1.21 1.59
CA ILE A 26 -10.69 1.69 1.90
C ILE A 26 -10.65 2.27 3.32
N VAL A 27 -11.62 3.08 3.70
CA VAL A 27 -11.72 3.62 5.06
C VAL A 27 -11.87 2.51 6.10
N GLU A 28 -12.64 1.47 5.81
CA GLU A 28 -12.75 0.29 6.68
C GLU A 28 -11.41 -0.43 6.85
N ILE A 29 -10.67 -0.62 5.77
CA ILE A 29 -9.34 -1.24 5.81
C ILE A 29 -8.36 -0.37 6.61
N GLU A 30 -8.40 0.93 6.42
CA GLU A 30 -7.59 1.90 7.17
C GLU A 30 -7.84 1.78 8.67
N GLU A 31 -9.10 1.77 9.09
CA GLU A 31 -9.47 1.64 10.51
C GLU A 31 -8.99 0.33 11.13
N GLN A 32 -9.12 -0.78 10.40
CA GLN A 32 -8.70 -2.10 10.85
C GLN A 32 -7.18 -2.30 10.87
N SER A 33 -6.44 -1.47 10.15
CA SER A 33 -5.00 -1.62 9.96
C SER A 33 -4.16 -0.78 10.93
N GLY A 34 -4.78 0.02 11.80
CA GLY A 34 -4.09 0.88 12.75
C GLY A 34 -3.30 2.01 12.10
N LEU A 35 -3.63 2.38 10.89
CA LEU A 35 -3.02 3.51 10.19
C LEU A 35 -3.53 4.84 10.75
N SER A 36 -2.74 5.89 10.54
CA SER A 36 -3.22 7.25 10.77
C SER A 36 -4.43 7.52 9.90
N ARG A 37 -5.51 7.98 10.53
CA ARG A 37 -6.79 8.16 9.84
C ARG A 37 -6.75 9.33 8.88
N TRP A 38 -6.89 9.03 7.60
CA TRP A 38 -7.13 10.05 6.58
C TRP A 38 -8.63 10.35 6.46
N GLY A 39 -9.44 9.30 6.45
CA GLY A 39 -10.88 9.36 6.25
C GLY A 39 -11.28 9.58 4.79
N TRP A 40 -12.57 9.43 4.53
CA TRP A 40 -13.15 9.48 3.19
C TRP A 40 -12.81 10.78 2.43
N ALA A 41 -12.95 11.92 3.10
CA ALA A 41 -12.76 13.24 2.46
C ALA A 41 -11.33 13.45 1.96
N ALA A 42 -10.32 12.98 2.70
CA ALA A 42 -8.93 13.11 2.30
C ALA A 42 -8.61 12.22 1.10
N TYR A 43 -9.08 10.98 1.07
CA TYR A 43 -8.94 10.11 -0.09
C TYR A 43 -9.64 10.67 -1.32
N TYR A 44 -10.85 11.20 -1.14
CA TYR A 44 -11.59 11.84 -2.22
C TYR A 44 -10.81 13.02 -2.81
N ALA A 45 -10.26 13.87 -1.95
CA ALA A 45 -9.44 15.02 -2.40
C ALA A 45 -8.20 14.57 -3.17
N GLU A 46 -7.52 13.50 -2.73
CA GLU A 46 -6.37 12.93 -3.45
C GLU A 46 -6.77 12.41 -4.84
N LEU A 47 -7.94 11.79 -4.97
CA LEU A 47 -8.44 11.30 -6.26
C LEU A 47 -8.67 12.43 -7.27
N GLN A 48 -8.94 13.65 -6.81
CA GLN A 48 -9.11 14.82 -7.68
C GLN A 48 -7.77 15.43 -8.12
N GLY A 49 -6.66 15.01 -7.51
CA GLY A 49 -5.31 15.46 -7.87
C GLY A 49 -4.71 14.72 -9.07
N GLY A 50 -3.46 15.03 -9.40
CA GLY A 50 -2.75 14.50 -10.56
C GLY A 50 -2.11 13.11 -10.36
N ASN A 51 -2.32 12.44 -9.22
CA ASN A 51 -1.62 11.21 -8.86
C ASN A 51 -2.50 9.95 -8.89
N ARG A 52 -3.53 9.93 -9.72
CA ARG A 52 -4.45 8.77 -9.81
C ARG A 52 -3.76 7.45 -10.15
N ASP A 53 -2.70 7.49 -10.93
CA ASP A 53 -1.91 6.30 -11.28
C ASP A 53 -1.08 5.75 -10.11
N LEU A 54 -1.04 6.48 -9.00
CA LEU A 54 -0.35 6.11 -7.76
C LEU A 54 -1.33 5.80 -6.62
N MET A 55 -2.62 5.71 -6.92
CA MET A 55 -3.67 5.32 -5.97
C MET A 55 -4.30 4.03 -6.47
N LEU A 56 -3.91 2.91 -5.87
CA LEU A 56 -4.23 1.59 -6.37
C LEU A 56 -4.96 0.75 -5.32
N ILE A 57 -5.79 -0.16 -5.82
CA ILE A 57 -6.42 -1.20 -5.03
C ILE A 57 -6.02 -2.57 -5.57
N ALA A 58 -6.00 -3.56 -4.69
CA ALA A 58 -5.74 -4.94 -5.04
C ALA A 58 -6.94 -5.82 -4.67
N ARG A 59 -7.30 -6.72 -5.57
CA ARG A 59 -8.31 -7.76 -5.36
C ARG A 59 -7.72 -9.11 -5.69
N LEU A 60 -8.28 -10.15 -5.11
CA LEU A 60 -8.00 -11.53 -5.50
C LEU A 60 -9.10 -11.98 -6.46
N ALA A 61 -8.74 -12.36 -7.66
CA ALA A 61 -9.69 -12.84 -8.66
C ALA A 61 -10.08 -14.29 -8.35
N ARG A 62 -11.22 -14.49 -7.69
CA ARG A 62 -11.79 -15.82 -7.45
C ARG A 62 -12.92 -16.15 -8.41
N TYR A 63 -13.78 -15.18 -8.72
CA TYR A 63 -14.98 -15.37 -9.55
C TYR A 63 -15.12 -14.29 -10.61
N SER A 64 -15.30 -13.04 -10.19
CA SER A 64 -15.29 -11.88 -11.07
C SER A 64 -14.63 -10.71 -10.35
N ILE A 65 -14.08 -9.77 -11.12
CA ILE A 65 -13.43 -8.58 -10.58
C ILE A 65 -14.45 -7.71 -9.80
N ILE A 66 -15.69 -7.67 -10.26
CA ILE A 66 -16.75 -6.82 -9.68
C ILE A 66 -17.22 -7.34 -8.32
N GLU A 67 -17.19 -8.66 -8.12
CA GLU A 67 -17.69 -9.30 -6.89
C GLU A 67 -16.60 -9.56 -5.85
N SER A 68 -15.34 -9.43 -6.23
CA SER A 68 -14.22 -9.67 -5.32
C SER A 68 -14.01 -8.47 -4.39
N PRO A 69 -13.93 -8.69 -3.06
CA PRO A 69 -13.66 -7.62 -2.13
C PRO A 69 -12.26 -7.05 -2.33
N ILE A 70 -12.07 -5.79 -1.90
CA ILE A 70 -10.74 -5.19 -1.88
C ILE A 70 -9.90 -5.87 -0.81
N ALA A 71 -8.76 -6.39 -1.20
CA ALA A 71 -7.81 -7.04 -0.29
C ALA A 71 -6.82 -6.06 0.33
N GLY A 72 -6.52 -4.97 -0.36
CA GLY A 72 -5.59 -3.96 0.09
C GLY A 72 -5.58 -2.73 -0.80
N PHE A 73 -4.86 -1.70 -0.37
CA PHE A 73 -4.70 -0.47 -1.15
C PHE A 73 -3.34 0.18 -0.89
N ILE A 74 -2.95 1.05 -1.80
CA ILE A 74 -1.79 1.92 -1.67
C ILE A 74 -2.14 3.31 -2.17
N VAL A 75 -1.69 4.33 -1.45
CA VAL A 75 -1.78 5.72 -1.86
C VAL A 75 -0.38 6.32 -1.82
N ALA A 76 0.05 6.83 -2.96
CA ALA A 76 1.32 7.51 -3.11
C ALA A 76 1.15 8.79 -3.92
N ARG A 77 2.11 9.68 -3.80
CA ARG A 77 2.14 10.96 -4.48
C ARG A 77 3.56 11.21 -5.03
N GLU A 78 3.64 11.68 -6.26
CA GLU A 78 4.90 12.14 -6.83
C GLU A 78 4.88 13.66 -6.88
N THR A 79 5.92 14.29 -6.35
CA THR A 79 6.09 15.74 -6.34
C THR A 79 7.57 16.07 -6.51
N ALA A 80 7.90 16.90 -7.48
CA ALA A 80 9.26 17.39 -7.72
C ALA A 80 10.32 16.29 -7.81
N GLY A 81 9.99 15.16 -8.44
CA GLY A 81 10.92 14.05 -8.63
C GLY A 81 11.01 13.09 -7.46
N GLU A 82 10.15 13.22 -6.45
CA GLU A 82 10.12 12.35 -5.29
C GLU A 82 8.77 11.64 -5.16
N LEU A 83 8.81 10.31 -5.06
CA LEU A 83 7.65 9.50 -4.73
C LEU A 83 7.48 9.46 -3.21
N HIS A 84 6.34 9.88 -2.70
CA HIS A 84 5.97 9.71 -1.31
C HIS A 84 4.90 8.63 -1.18
N ILE A 85 5.18 7.59 -0.42
CA ILE A 85 4.21 6.54 -0.12
C ILE A 85 3.53 6.91 1.19
N ASN A 86 2.24 7.24 1.10
CA ASN A 86 1.48 7.76 2.22
C ASN A 86 0.80 6.68 3.05
N ASN A 87 0.08 5.77 2.39
CA ASN A 87 -0.64 4.68 3.05
C ASN A 87 -0.54 3.39 2.25
N VAL A 88 -0.23 2.31 2.93
CA VAL A 88 -0.29 0.94 2.40
C VAL A 88 -0.98 0.07 3.44
N ALA A 89 -2.00 -0.64 3.05
CA ALA A 89 -2.67 -1.60 3.92
C ALA A 89 -3.14 -2.83 3.15
N VAL A 90 -3.05 -3.99 3.80
CA VAL A 90 -3.62 -5.25 3.34
C VAL A 90 -4.46 -5.81 4.47
N LYS A 91 -5.68 -6.23 4.16
CA LYS A 91 -6.55 -6.90 5.16
C LYS A 91 -5.81 -8.07 5.79
N SER A 92 -5.99 -8.26 7.10
CA SER A 92 -5.28 -9.31 7.86
C SER A 92 -5.46 -10.70 7.27
N GLU A 93 -6.65 -11.03 6.76
CA GLU A 93 -7.00 -12.31 6.15
C GLU A 93 -6.29 -12.57 4.82
N TYR A 94 -5.80 -11.52 4.16
CA TYR A 94 -5.10 -11.60 2.86
C TYR A 94 -3.59 -11.36 2.97
N ARG A 95 -3.05 -11.21 4.16
CA ARG A 95 -1.61 -11.02 4.36
C ARG A 95 -0.81 -12.26 3.99
N ARG A 96 0.51 -12.09 3.79
CA ARG A 96 1.47 -13.14 3.39
C ARG A 96 1.19 -13.78 2.03
N ARG A 97 0.53 -13.05 1.14
CA ARG A 97 0.26 -13.48 -0.24
C ARG A 97 0.98 -12.61 -1.28
N GLY A 98 1.86 -11.71 -0.83
CA GLY A 98 2.60 -10.82 -1.72
C GLY A 98 1.83 -9.61 -2.24
N ILE A 99 0.64 -9.32 -1.70
CA ILE A 99 -0.22 -8.22 -2.18
C ILE A 99 0.43 -6.86 -1.94
N GLY A 100 0.95 -6.63 -0.73
CA GLY A 100 1.64 -5.39 -0.39
C GLY A 100 2.85 -5.13 -1.29
N ALA A 101 3.66 -6.16 -1.50
CA ALA A 101 4.83 -6.08 -2.40
C ALA A 101 4.43 -5.80 -3.84
N ALA A 102 3.36 -6.42 -4.34
CA ALA A 102 2.87 -6.20 -5.69
C ALA A 102 2.40 -4.77 -5.92
N MET A 103 1.63 -4.21 -4.98
CA MET A 103 1.19 -2.82 -5.04
C MET A 103 2.37 -1.84 -4.94
N LEU A 104 3.29 -2.09 -4.03
CA LEU A 104 4.48 -1.27 -3.84
C LEU A 104 5.34 -1.24 -5.10
N ASN A 105 5.60 -2.40 -5.70
CA ASN A 105 6.35 -2.48 -6.95
C ASN A 105 5.68 -1.72 -8.08
N ARG A 106 4.36 -1.75 -8.14
CA ARG A 106 3.60 -1.04 -9.17
C ARG A 106 3.77 0.48 -9.09
N VAL A 107 3.67 1.06 -7.90
CA VAL A 107 3.88 2.52 -7.74
C VAL A 107 5.34 2.91 -7.94
N ILE A 108 6.29 2.05 -7.57
CA ILE A 108 7.71 2.28 -7.83
C ILE A 108 8.01 2.28 -9.34
N GLU A 109 7.46 1.34 -10.09
CA GLU A 109 7.59 1.29 -11.54
C GLU A 109 7.02 2.56 -12.20
N GLU A 110 5.85 3.00 -11.75
CA GLU A 110 5.24 4.24 -12.24
C GLU A 110 6.12 5.46 -11.93
N ALA A 111 6.69 5.53 -10.73
CA ALA A 111 7.60 6.59 -10.35
C ALA A 111 8.87 6.60 -11.23
N ARG A 112 9.42 5.43 -11.52
CA ARG A 112 10.56 5.30 -12.44
C ARG A 112 10.22 5.77 -13.84
N ARG A 113 9.04 5.44 -14.33
CA ARG A 113 8.55 5.89 -15.64
C ARG A 113 8.40 7.40 -15.71
N ARG A 114 8.02 8.03 -14.59
CA ARG A 114 7.97 9.49 -14.44
C ARG A 114 9.35 10.11 -14.20
N LYS A 115 10.40 9.31 -14.14
CA LYS A 115 11.78 9.73 -13.87
C LYS A 115 11.98 10.36 -12.49
N ALA A 116 11.23 9.88 -11.50
CA ALA A 116 11.46 10.25 -10.11
C ALA A 116 12.84 9.75 -9.65
N ASN A 117 13.49 10.52 -8.79
CA ASN A 117 14.85 10.23 -8.32
C ASN A 117 14.88 9.29 -7.12
N ALA A 118 13.88 9.39 -6.26
CA ALA A 118 13.83 8.65 -5.00
C ALA A 118 12.38 8.44 -4.54
N ALA A 119 12.21 7.44 -3.69
CA ALA A 119 10.96 7.20 -2.97
C ALA A 119 11.20 7.29 -1.48
N PHE A 120 10.22 7.81 -0.75
CA PHE A 120 10.25 8.01 0.70
C PHE A 120 8.95 7.50 1.34
N LEU A 121 9.06 7.05 2.57
CA LEU A 121 7.92 6.71 3.42
C LEU A 121 8.27 6.91 4.89
N GLU A 122 7.25 7.06 5.72
CA GLU A 122 7.34 6.97 7.17
C GLU A 122 6.59 5.72 7.62
N VAL A 123 7.18 5.01 8.59
CA VAL A 123 6.60 3.81 9.18
C VAL A 123 6.74 3.85 10.69
N ARG A 124 5.74 3.35 11.43
CA ARG A 124 5.84 3.23 12.90
C ARG A 124 7.04 2.38 13.27
N SER A 125 7.82 2.83 14.24
CA SER A 125 9.07 2.18 14.63
C SER A 125 8.90 0.73 15.09
N GLU A 126 7.75 0.40 15.67
CA GLU A 126 7.42 -0.95 16.15
C GLU A 126 6.74 -1.83 15.10
N ASN A 127 6.42 -1.29 13.92
CA ASN A 127 5.76 -2.06 12.85
C ASN A 127 6.79 -2.89 12.08
N GLN A 128 7.22 -3.99 12.67
CA GLN A 128 8.23 -4.88 12.08
C GLN A 128 7.80 -5.51 10.75
N PRO A 129 6.54 -5.99 10.59
CA PRO A 129 6.12 -6.54 9.31
C PRO A 129 6.19 -5.54 8.15
N ALA A 130 5.76 -4.30 8.38
CA ALA A 130 5.84 -3.25 7.36
C ALA A 130 7.29 -2.89 7.03
N LYS A 131 8.14 -2.71 8.04
CA LYS A 131 9.56 -2.43 7.85
C LYS A 131 10.24 -3.53 7.03
N ALA A 132 9.94 -4.79 7.32
CA ALA A 132 10.48 -5.94 6.58
C ALA A 132 10.02 -5.92 5.11
N LEU A 133 8.76 -5.58 4.84
CA LEU A 133 8.23 -5.42 3.48
C LEU A 133 9.04 -4.36 2.70
N TYR A 134 9.25 -3.20 3.31
CA TYR A 134 9.97 -2.10 2.65
C TYR A 134 11.44 -2.42 2.45
N GLU A 135 12.11 -3.02 3.43
CA GLU A 135 13.50 -3.47 3.32
C GLU A 135 13.68 -4.48 2.18
N LYS A 136 12.75 -5.42 2.04
CA LYS A 136 12.73 -6.38 0.93
C LYS A 136 12.63 -5.72 -0.44
N SER A 137 11.95 -4.58 -0.52
CA SER A 137 11.81 -3.79 -1.74
C SER A 137 12.98 -2.84 -1.99
N GLY A 138 13.98 -2.85 -1.12
CA GLY A 138 15.22 -2.07 -1.28
C GLY A 138 15.24 -0.77 -0.48
N PHE A 139 14.20 -0.45 0.30
CA PHE A 139 14.20 0.74 1.16
C PHE A 139 15.19 0.57 2.31
N LYS A 140 15.81 1.68 2.69
CA LYS A 140 16.73 1.77 3.82
C LYS A 140 16.28 2.85 4.79
N ALA A 141 16.40 2.59 6.09
CA ALA A 141 16.16 3.59 7.12
C ALA A 141 17.22 4.70 7.02
N ILE A 142 16.76 5.96 6.95
CA ILE A 142 17.65 7.12 6.83
C ILE A 142 17.49 8.13 7.98
N ALA A 143 16.38 8.10 8.70
CA ALA A 143 16.11 9.03 9.78
C ALA A 143 15.07 8.45 10.74
N ARG A 144 14.97 9.06 11.91
CA ARG A 144 13.94 8.78 12.91
C ARG A 144 13.30 10.09 13.31
N ARG A 145 11.96 10.11 13.35
CA ARG A 145 11.18 11.27 13.84
C ARG A 145 10.56 10.92 15.18
N PRO A 146 11.08 11.46 16.31
CA PRO A 146 10.54 11.18 17.63
C PRO A 146 9.10 11.68 17.76
N ASN A 147 8.24 10.87 18.39
CA ASN A 147 6.86 11.22 18.71
C ASN A 147 6.01 11.69 17.51
N TYR A 148 6.30 11.15 16.32
CA TYR A 148 5.62 11.51 15.08
C TYR A 148 4.16 11.12 15.06
N TYR A 149 3.85 9.92 15.57
CA TYR A 149 2.49 9.39 15.66
C TYR A 149 1.89 9.66 17.03
N SER A 150 0.57 9.86 17.06
CA SER A 150 -0.26 9.87 18.26
C SER A 150 -1.26 8.73 18.21
N GLU A 151 -1.72 8.24 19.37
CA GLU A 151 -2.74 7.19 19.53
C GLU A 151 -2.42 5.84 18.88
N PRO A 152 -1.41 5.09 19.32
CA PRO A 152 -0.47 5.42 20.41
C PRO A 152 0.66 6.34 19.94
N GLN A 153 1.26 7.04 20.89
CA GLN A 153 2.45 7.84 20.66
C GLN A 153 3.61 6.92 20.28
N GLU A 154 4.23 7.18 19.16
CA GLU A 154 5.29 6.34 18.60
C GLU A 154 6.18 7.14 17.67
N ASP A 155 7.46 6.77 17.60
CA ASP A 155 8.38 7.32 16.64
C ASP A 155 8.09 6.82 15.23
N ALA A 156 8.42 7.61 14.23
CA ALA A 156 8.48 7.18 12.84
C ALA A 156 9.92 6.87 12.43
N VAL A 157 10.09 5.83 11.64
CA VAL A 157 11.31 5.59 10.88
C VAL A 157 11.06 6.10 9.46
N VAL A 158 11.93 6.97 8.97
CA VAL A 158 11.90 7.42 7.58
C VAL A 158 12.75 6.48 6.75
N MET A 159 12.18 5.94 5.70
CA MET A 159 12.88 5.03 4.79
C MET A 159 12.92 5.61 3.39
N SER A 160 13.98 5.31 2.65
CA SER A 160 14.14 5.78 1.29
C SER A 160 14.65 4.69 0.34
N LEU A 161 14.33 4.88 -0.93
CA LEU A 161 14.79 4.07 -2.04
C LEU A 161 15.27 4.96 -3.17
N VAL A 162 16.49 4.77 -3.63
CA VAL A 162 17.02 5.48 -4.82
C VAL A 162 16.42 4.84 -6.06
N LEU A 163 15.84 5.64 -6.95
CA LEU A 163 15.15 5.18 -8.15
C LEU A 163 15.95 5.39 -9.44
N GLY A 164 16.82 6.35 -9.44
CA GLY A 164 17.60 6.72 -10.62
C GLY A 164 19.08 6.62 -10.45
#